data_87c95d05418102092795d87d1c24eae6
#
_entry.id   87c95d05418102092795d87d1c24eae6
#
_cell.length_a   1.000
_cell.length_b   1.000
_cell.length_c   1.000
_cell.angle_alpha   90.00
_cell.angle_beta   90.00
_cell.angle_gamma   90.00
#
_symmetry.space_group_name_H-M   'P 1'
#
loop_
_entity.id
_entity.type
_entity.pdbx_description
1 polymer ?
#
loop_
_entity_poly.entity_id
_entity_poly.type
_entity_poly.pdbx_seq_one_letter_code
_entity_poly.pdbx_strand_id
1 'polypeptide(L)'
;MHRVMIHPASYDSCRRSVDRAFELFPQDIAQKKVVIKPNVLRMSTAEEHIVTHPQLLRAVVERVEQMSPAQIVVGDNPGLFNYGDNERSFEKTGLMAAAKGYYKNLGNTPQTLAFDSDFLAEVGVSKE
;
A
#
# COMPACT_ATOMS: atom_id res chain seq x y z
N MET A 1 -10.21 22.35 -10.65
CA MET A 1 -8.77 22.63 -10.53
C MET A 1 -8.12 21.45 -9.80
N HIS A 2 -7.10 20.82 -10.37
CA HIS A 2 -6.39 19.71 -9.70
C HIS A 2 -5.24 20.28 -8.88
N ARG A 3 -5.08 19.80 -7.63
CA ARG A 3 -3.98 20.18 -6.75
C ARG A 3 -2.92 19.10 -6.78
N VAL A 4 -1.65 19.50 -6.80
CA VAL A 4 -0.48 18.62 -6.74
C VAL A 4 0.43 19.13 -5.64
N MET A 5 1.00 18.23 -4.85
CA MET A 5 2.02 18.54 -3.86
C MET A 5 3.38 18.08 -4.37
N ILE A 6 4.36 18.97 -4.35
CA ILE A 6 5.78 18.66 -4.52
C ILE A 6 6.49 19.09 -3.23
N HIS A 7 7.16 18.16 -2.56
CA HIS A 7 7.80 18.42 -1.28
C HIS A 7 9.16 17.72 -1.21
N PRO A 8 10.25 18.44 -0.86
CA PRO A 8 11.55 17.81 -0.69
C PRO A 8 11.49 16.80 0.47
N ALA A 9 11.99 15.58 0.24
CA ALA A 9 12.06 14.55 1.25
C ALA A 9 13.22 13.58 0.99
N SER A 10 13.84 13.14 2.08
CA SER A 10 14.60 11.88 2.13
C SER A 10 13.76 10.85 2.88
N TYR A 11 14.16 9.59 2.87
CA TYR A 11 13.47 8.57 3.67
C TYR A 11 13.50 8.89 5.17
N ASP A 12 14.57 9.48 5.68
CA ASP A 12 14.67 9.90 7.10
C ASP A 12 13.74 11.05 7.47
N SER A 13 13.33 11.84 6.49
CA SER A 13 12.46 13.01 6.68
C SER A 13 11.05 12.85 6.09
N CYS A 14 10.75 11.71 5.46
CA CYS A 14 9.50 11.49 4.72
C CYS A 14 8.24 11.62 5.59
N ARG A 15 8.36 11.45 6.93
CA ARG A 15 7.25 11.67 7.86
C ARG A 15 6.61 13.05 7.69
N ARG A 16 7.42 14.10 7.58
CA ARG A 16 6.90 15.47 7.39
C ARG A 16 6.14 15.62 6.06
N SER A 17 6.63 14.95 5.02
CA SER A 17 5.96 14.96 3.72
C SER A 17 4.63 14.21 3.75
N VAL A 18 4.57 13.09 4.47
CA VAL A 18 3.32 12.35 4.69
C VAL A 18 2.32 13.19 5.47
N ASP A 19 2.73 13.79 6.59
CA ASP A 19 1.85 14.64 7.39
C ASP A 19 1.31 15.80 6.54
N ARG A 20 2.17 16.46 5.76
CA ARG A 20 1.78 17.55 4.87
C ARG A 20 0.81 17.10 3.77
N ALA A 21 0.99 15.89 3.24
CA ALA A 21 0.06 15.35 2.25
C ALA A 21 -1.34 15.16 2.85
N PHE A 22 -1.46 14.62 4.05
CA PHE A 22 -2.74 14.43 4.72
C PHE A 22 -3.40 15.75 5.15
N GLU A 23 -2.64 16.80 5.41
CA GLU A 23 -3.16 18.15 5.64
C GLU A 23 -3.75 18.76 4.36
N LEU A 24 -3.06 18.63 3.23
CA LEU A 24 -3.47 19.21 1.95
C LEU A 24 -4.58 18.42 1.27
N PHE A 25 -4.62 17.12 1.51
CA PHE A 25 -5.58 16.17 0.95
C PHE A 25 -6.23 15.38 2.09
N PRO A 26 -7.07 16.02 2.92
CA PRO A 26 -7.65 15.37 4.09
C PRO A 26 -8.49 14.17 3.70
N GLN A 27 -8.34 13.10 4.48
CA GLN A 27 -9.07 11.85 4.34
C GLN A 27 -9.94 11.65 5.59
N ASP A 28 -11.23 11.43 5.38
CA ASP A 28 -12.12 11.03 6.46
C ASP A 28 -12.06 9.50 6.64
N ILE A 29 -11.20 9.04 7.54
CA ILE A 29 -10.98 7.61 7.83
C ILE A 29 -11.29 7.23 9.27
N ALA A 30 -11.76 8.17 10.09
CA ALA A 30 -12.16 7.87 11.46
C ALA A 30 -13.25 6.79 11.48
N GLN A 31 -13.05 5.77 12.33
CA GLN A 31 -13.96 4.62 12.46
C GLN A 31 -14.16 3.80 11.16
N LYS A 32 -13.33 3.98 10.14
CA LYS A 32 -13.38 3.20 8.90
C LYS A 32 -12.34 2.09 8.87
N LYS A 33 -12.58 1.10 8.03
CA LYS A 33 -11.57 0.10 7.68
C LYS A 33 -10.64 0.70 6.62
N VAL A 34 -9.34 0.68 6.87
CA VAL A 34 -8.31 1.24 5.99
C VAL A 34 -7.41 0.13 5.51
N VAL A 35 -7.20 0.06 4.21
CA VAL A 35 -6.20 -0.82 3.60
C VAL A 35 -5.06 0.04 3.08
N ILE A 36 -3.85 -0.25 3.52
CA ILE A 36 -2.61 0.36 3.03
C ILE A 36 -1.92 -0.66 2.12
N LYS A 37 -1.85 -0.35 0.86
CA LYS A 37 -1.19 -1.20 -0.14
C LYS A 37 0.15 -0.60 -0.55
N PRO A 38 1.28 -1.02 0.06
CA PRO A 38 2.59 -0.69 -0.47
C PRO A 38 2.82 -1.42 -1.80
N ASN A 39 3.72 -0.90 -2.63
CA ASN A 39 4.15 -1.64 -3.81
C ASN A 39 5.20 -2.68 -3.40
N VAL A 40 4.90 -3.96 -3.61
CA VAL A 40 5.83 -5.08 -3.42
C VAL A 40 5.94 -5.83 -4.74
N LEU A 41 6.76 -5.31 -5.64
CA LEU A 41 6.89 -5.90 -6.98
C LEU A 41 7.47 -7.32 -6.93
N ARG A 42 8.52 -7.50 -6.13
CA ARG A 42 9.22 -8.77 -5.92
C ARG A 42 9.97 -8.76 -4.60
N MET A 43 10.49 -9.92 -4.23
CA MET A 43 11.41 -10.06 -3.11
C MET A 43 12.72 -9.32 -3.40
N SER A 44 12.99 -8.23 -2.68
CA SER A 44 14.13 -7.33 -2.86
C SER A 44 14.55 -6.73 -1.53
N THR A 45 15.56 -5.89 -1.55
CA THR A 45 15.91 -5.04 -0.40
C THR A 45 15.43 -3.60 -0.64
N ALA A 46 15.42 -2.80 0.43
CA ALA A 46 15.01 -1.39 0.32
C ALA A 46 15.96 -0.58 -0.58
N GLU A 47 17.24 -0.95 -0.62
CA GLU A 47 18.29 -0.29 -1.38
C GLU A 47 18.17 -0.51 -2.90
N GLU A 48 17.41 -1.52 -3.33
CA GLU A 48 17.15 -1.75 -4.75
C GLU A 48 16.13 -0.76 -5.34
N HIS A 49 15.42 0.00 -4.52
CA HIS A 49 14.45 1.05 -4.91
C HIS A 49 13.31 0.59 -5.84
N ILE A 50 12.98 -0.68 -5.84
CA ILE A 50 11.92 -1.27 -6.69
C ILE A 50 10.62 -1.58 -5.93
N VAL A 51 10.65 -1.42 -4.61
CA VAL A 51 9.50 -1.57 -3.73
C VAL A 51 9.29 -0.29 -2.92
N THR A 52 8.14 -0.16 -2.29
CA THR A 52 7.93 0.93 -1.32
C THR A 52 8.97 0.86 -0.22
N HIS A 53 9.63 1.98 0.06
CA HIS A 53 10.64 2.01 1.11
C HIS A 53 10.00 1.83 2.50
N PRO A 54 10.55 1.00 3.41
CA PRO A 54 9.97 0.73 4.72
C PRO A 54 9.69 1.98 5.57
N GLN A 55 10.58 2.98 5.55
CA GLN A 55 10.38 4.22 6.28
C GLN A 55 9.17 5.01 5.78
N LEU A 56 8.89 5.00 4.47
CA LEU A 56 7.68 5.62 3.92
C LEU A 56 6.43 4.88 4.38
N LEU A 57 6.41 3.55 4.28
CA LEU A 57 5.29 2.76 4.79
C LEU A 57 5.05 3.02 6.27
N ARG A 58 6.11 3.02 7.08
CA ARG A 58 6.05 3.31 8.51
C ARG A 58 5.41 4.67 8.80
N ALA A 59 5.84 5.71 8.09
CA ALA A 59 5.31 7.06 8.24
C ALA A 59 3.81 7.12 7.90
N VAL A 60 3.38 6.44 6.84
CA VAL A 60 1.96 6.36 6.46
C VAL A 60 1.14 5.61 7.51
N VAL A 61 1.61 4.45 7.97
CA VAL A 61 0.92 3.66 9.02
C VAL A 61 0.74 4.49 10.29
N GLU A 62 1.80 5.16 10.77
CA GLU A 62 1.74 6.00 11.97
C GLU A 62 0.83 7.20 11.80
N ARG A 63 0.75 7.78 10.61
CA ARG A 63 -0.20 8.87 10.34
C ARG A 63 -1.64 8.38 10.36
N VAL A 64 -1.91 7.23 9.75
CA VAL A 64 -3.23 6.60 9.74
C VAL A 64 -3.68 6.21 11.15
N GLU A 65 -2.79 5.65 11.99
CA GLU A 65 -3.09 5.34 13.40
C GLU A 65 -3.64 6.55 14.16
N GLN A 66 -3.04 7.73 13.94
CA GLN A 66 -3.45 8.98 14.60
C GLN A 66 -4.84 9.48 14.20
N MET A 67 -5.41 8.94 13.12
CA MET A 67 -6.72 9.33 12.61
C MET A 67 -7.85 8.41 13.10
N SER A 68 -7.55 7.52 14.07
CA SER A 68 -8.51 6.65 14.75
C SER A 68 -9.38 5.79 13.82
N PRO A 69 -8.80 5.05 12.86
CA PRO A 69 -9.56 4.11 12.04
C PRO A 69 -10.11 2.97 12.89
N ALA A 70 -11.19 2.33 12.46
CA ALA A 70 -11.72 1.13 13.11
C ALA A 70 -10.80 -0.10 12.89
N GLN A 71 -10.11 -0.14 11.76
CA GLN A 71 -9.19 -1.22 11.41
C GLN A 71 -8.14 -0.71 10.43
N ILE A 72 -6.90 -1.18 10.59
CA ILE A 72 -5.83 -1.03 9.61
C ILE A 72 -5.45 -2.41 9.10
N VAL A 73 -5.24 -2.53 7.80
CA VAL A 73 -4.66 -3.70 7.15
C VAL A 73 -3.55 -3.21 6.22
N VAL A 74 -2.39 -3.82 6.31
CA VAL A 74 -1.27 -3.57 5.38
C VAL A 74 -1.01 -4.84 4.60
N GLY A 75 -1.00 -4.76 3.29
CA GLY A 75 -0.72 -5.94 2.47
C GLY A 75 -0.60 -5.61 1.00
N ASP A 76 0.05 -6.49 0.29
CA ASP A 76 0.16 -6.53 -1.16
C ASP A 76 0.37 -7.97 -1.61
N ASN A 77 0.29 -8.22 -2.89
CA ASN A 77 0.63 -9.49 -3.48
C ASN A 77 1.78 -9.26 -4.48
N PRO A 78 3.00 -9.76 -4.20
CA PRO A 78 4.09 -9.71 -5.16
C PRO A 78 3.65 -10.31 -6.49
N GLY A 79 3.94 -9.61 -7.59
CA GLY A 79 3.52 -10.02 -8.92
C GLY A 79 4.16 -11.33 -9.38
N LEU A 80 4.29 -11.50 -10.69
CA LEU A 80 4.74 -12.72 -11.35
C LEU A 80 6.03 -13.36 -10.82
N PHE A 81 6.91 -12.57 -10.19
CA PHE A 81 8.22 -13.05 -9.74
C PHE A 81 8.18 -13.81 -8.41
N ASN A 82 7.24 -13.47 -7.53
CA ASN A 82 7.13 -14.06 -6.19
C ASN A 82 5.67 -14.28 -5.78
N TYR A 83 4.84 -14.65 -6.75
CA TYR A 83 3.42 -14.90 -6.49
C TYR A 83 3.24 -15.99 -5.43
N GLY A 84 2.44 -15.67 -4.41
CA GLY A 84 2.18 -16.57 -3.28
C GLY A 84 3.21 -16.52 -2.14
N ASP A 85 4.37 -15.87 -2.34
CA ASP A 85 5.44 -15.75 -1.33
C ASP A 85 5.40 -14.39 -0.60
N ASN A 86 4.19 -14.00 -0.20
CA ASN A 86 3.90 -12.66 0.31
C ASN A 86 4.64 -12.34 1.61
N GLU A 87 4.60 -13.26 2.58
CA GLU A 87 5.20 -13.05 3.91
C GLU A 87 6.71 -12.86 3.78
N ARG A 88 7.37 -13.77 3.09
CA ARG A 88 8.81 -13.72 2.87
C ARG A 88 9.24 -12.47 2.09
N SER A 89 8.41 -12.02 1.14
CA SER A 89 8.66 -10.78 0.42
C SER A 89 8.57 -9.57 1.34
N PHE A 90 7.56 -9.51 2.22
CA PHE A 90 7.42 -8.45 3.21
C PHE A 90 8.54 -8.45 4.25
N GLU A 91 9.00 -9.62 4.68
CA GLU A 91 10.14 -9.76 5.61
C GLU A 91 11.42 -9.24 4.98
N LYS A 92 11.78 -9.76 3.80
CA LYS A 92 13.04 -9.42 3.13
C LYS A 92 13.13 -7.94 2.75
N THR A 93 12.02 -7.33 2.36
CA THR A 93 11.97 -5.89 2.02
C THR A 93 11.99 -4.98 3.25
N GLY A 94 11.80 -5.52 4.46
CA GLY A 94 11.64 -4.74 5.69
C GLY A 94 10.23 -4.16 5.89
N LEU A 95 9.31 -4.42 4.98
CA LEU A 95 7.93 -3.91 5.06
C LEU A 95 7.12 -4.59 6.17
N MET A 96 7.46 -5.84 6.54
CA MET A 96 6.82 -6.53 7.66
C MET A 96 6.97 -5.74 8.97
N ALA A 97 8.18 -5.31 9.29
CA ALA A 97 8.46 -4.50 10.49
C ALA A 97 7.82 -3.10 10.40
N ALA A 98 7.83 -2.50 9.20
CA ALA A 98 7.22 -1.20 8.95
C ALA A 98 5.70 -1.20 9.10
N ALA A 99 5.05 -2.34 8.84
CA ALA A 99 3.60 -2.52 8.98
C ALA A 99 3.10 -2.54 10.44
N LYS A 100 3.99 -2.58 11.44
CA LYS A 100 3.65 -2.48 12.88
C LYS A 100 2.59 -3.48 13.37
N GLY A 101 2.60 -4.69 12.85
CA GLY A 101 1.62 -5.73 13.20
C GLY A 101 0.29 -5.67 12.42
N TYR A 102 0.11 -4.71 11.53
CA TYR A 102 -1.08 -4.62 10.67
C TYR A 102 -0.98 -5.43 9.38
N TYR A 103 0.13 -6.14 9.18
CA TYR A 103 0.29 -6.99 8.01
C TYR A 103 -0.81 -8.05 7.93
N LYS A 104 -1.36 -8.23 6.73
CA LYS A 104 -2.25 -9.34 6.39
C LYS A 104 -1.87 -9.87 5.02
N ASN A 105 -1.74 -11.19 4.91
CA ASN A 105 -1.55 -11.82 3.63
C ASN A 105 -2.83 -11.73 2.79
N LEU A 106 -2.84 -10.88 1.78
CA LEU A 106 -4.00 -10.64 0.92
C LEU A 106 -4.11 -11.65 -0.23
N GLY A 107 -3.07 -12.43 -0.49
CA GLY A 107 -3.03 -13.42 -1.57
C GLY A 107 -3.64 -14.78 -1.24
N ASN A 108 -3.95 -15.06 0.04
CA ASN A 108 -4.37 -16.40 0.47
C ASN A 108 -5.87 -16.69 0.28
N THR A 109 -6.68 -15.68 0.05
CA THR A 109 -8.13 -15.83 -0.11
C THR A 109 -8.64 -15.01 -1.28
N PRO A 110 -8.26 -15.36 -2.52
CA PRO A 110 -8.77 -14.67 -3.69
C PRO A 110 -10.27 -14.88 -3.82
N GLN A 111 -10.98 -13.83 -4.22
CA GLN A 111 -12.38 -13.91 -4.59
C GLN A 111 -12.52 -13.52 -6.05
N THR A 112 -13.21 -14.33 -6.80
CA THR A 112 -13.59 -13.98 -8.16
C THR A 112 -14.80 -13.06 -8.11
N LEU A 113 -14.67 -11.88 -8.70
CA LEU A 113 -15.76 -10.94 -8.86
C LEU A 113 -16.09 -10.83 -10.35
N ALA A 114 -17.32 -11.18 -10.72
CA ALA A 114 -17.83 -10.82 -12.03
C ALA A 114 -18.14 -9.32 -12.04
N PHE A 115 -17.72 -8.61 -13.08
CA PHE A 115 -18.12 -7.22 -13.27
C PHE A 115 -18.59 -7.01 -14.70
N ASP A 116 -19.59 -6.17 -14.84
CA ASP A 116 -20.16 -5.80 -16.13
C ASP A 116 -19.52 -4.51 -16.62
N SER A 117 -18.91 -4.55 -17.81
CA SER A 117 -18.27 -3.41 -18.42
C SER A 117 -18.21 -3.59 -19.94
N ASP A 118 -18.94 -2.79 -20.66
CA ASP A 118 -18.90 -2.77 -22.12
C ASP A 118 -17.49 -2.43 -22.64
N PHE A 119 -16.79 -1.52 -21.94
CA PHE A 119 -15.43 -1.15 -22.29
C PHE A 119 -14.47 -2.35 -22.28
N LEU A 120 -14.56 -3.22 -21.27
CA LEU A 120 -13.70 -4.42 -21.18
C LEU A 120 -14.06 -5.45 -22.27
N ALA A 121 -15.34 -5.55 -22.64
CA ALA A 121 -15.76 -6.39 -23.76
C ALA A 121 -15.18 -5.89 -25.10
N GLU A 122 -15.14 -4.58 -25.33
CA GLU A 122 -14.57 -3.98 -26.54
C GLU A 122 -13.07 -4.23 -26.66
N VAL A 123 -12.32 -4.21 -25.56
CA VAL A 123 -10.86 -4.52 -25.55
C VAL A 123 -10.54 -6.00 -25.48
N GLY A 124 -11.53 -6.87 -25.47
CA GLY A 124 -11.35 -8.33 -25.45
C GLY A 124 -10.85 -8.90 -24.13
N VAL A 125 -11.05 -8.18 -23.02
CA VAL A 125 -10.73 -8.67 -21.67
C VAL A 125 -11.89 -9.51 -21.15
N SER A 126 -11.57 -10.65 -20.52
CA SER A 126 -12.59 -11.49 -19.87
C SER A 126 -13.31 -10.74 -18.75
N LYS A 127 -14.60 -10.94 -18.65
CA LYS A 127 -15.47 -10.43 -17.58
C LYS A 127 -15.51 -11.35 -16.35
N GLU A 128 -14.79 -12.49 -16.39
CA GLU A 128 -14.70 -13.49 -15.33
C GLU A 128 -13.51 -13.26 -14.41
#